data_b26c8607661fbf8360c0a68030b1bd4e
#
_entry.id   b26c8607661fbf8360c0a68030b1bd4e
#
_cell.length_a   1.000
_cell.length_b   1.000
_cell.length_c   1.000
_cell.angle_alpha   90.00
_cell.angle_beta   90.00
_cell.angle_gamma   90.00
#
_symmetry.space_group_name_H-M   'P 1'
#
loop_
_entity.id
_entity.type
_entity.pdbx_description
1 polymer ?
#
loop_
_entity_poly.entity_id
_entity_poly.type
_entity_poly.pdbx_seq_one_letter_code
_entity_poly.pdbx_strand_id
1 'polypeptide(L)'
;MEERIEISQRVMCIIEEHKNEGDFVSQTLCFVRAVLEPESVGEKKLKEKEIRRYDMQYRYDHTLRVAAIGREIARAEGISQEALVMACLLHDVGYPECKSFEELGKHPAFGAEIAARFLGKIGYDAEISKSICKAIWIHDRFPCEGEDATVLEKSVRDADDIDRADAMRICIRAYHDIGERAAWEIREICEKRLKETESLKNRICGTETAKRLWMENICFQEEFYRKLLVQMEQTREEYGTCL
;
A
#
# COMPACT_ATOMS: atom_id res chain seq x y z
N MET A 1 8.66 28.62 0.99
CA MET A 1 7.63 28.58 2.05
C MET A 1 7.03 27.18 1.98
N GLU A 2 7.31 26.37 2.98
CA GLU A 2 6.62 25.07 3.12
C GLU A 2 5.16 25.36 3.38
N GLU A 3 4.29 24.85 2.54
CA GLU A 3 2.84 24.95 2.69
C GLU A 3 2.48 24.25 4.01
N ARG A 4 1.88 24.97 4.95
CA ARG A 4 1.51 24.40 6.25
C ARG A 4 0.43 23.35 6.02
N ILE A 5 0.73 22.08 6.36
CA ILE A 5 -0.20 20.98 6.26
C ILE A 5 -1.23 21.13 7.37
N GLU A 6 -2.51 21.32 7.00
CA GLU A 6 -3.62 21.37 7.94
C GLU A 6 -4.31 19.99 7.98
N ILE A 7 -4.46 19.46 9.18
CA ILE A 7 -5.13 18.19 9.46
C ILE A 7 -6.57 18.49 9.91
N SER A 8 -7.52 17.69 9.43
CA SER A 8 -8.95 17.84 9.76
C SER A 8 -9.21 17.74 11.25
N GLN A 9 -10.26 18.44 11.71
CA GLN A 9 -10.70 18.38 13.10
C GLN A 9 -11.04 16.96 13.56
N ARG A 10 -11.58 16.12 12.65
CA ARG A 10 -11.88 14.70 12.93
C ARG A 10 -10.63 13.95 13.36
N VAL A 11 -9.57 13.98 12.54
CA VAL A 11 -8.32 13.25 12.84
C VAL A 11 -7.66 13.82 14.09
N MET A 12 -7.71 15.15 14.29
CA MET A 12 -7.21 15.77 15.52
C MET A 12 -7.95 15.27 16.77
N CYS A 13 -9.28 15.16 16.73
CA CYS A 13 -10.06 14.59 17.83
C CYS A 13 -9.67 13.12 18.09
N ILE A 14 -9.50 12.31 17.06
CA ILE A 14 -9.06 10.91 17.22
C ILE A 14 -7.70 10.84 17.93
N ILE A 15 -6.75 11.72 17.58
CA ILE A 15 -5.44 11.80 18.27
C ILE A 15 -5.60 12.20 19.73
N GLU A 16 -6.38 13.24 20.00
CA GLU A 16 -6.55 13.78 21.37
C GLU A 16 -7.26 12.81 22.29
N GLU A 17 -8.29 12.11 21.80
CA GLU A 17 -9.09 11.16 22.54
C GLU A 17 -8.44 9.77 22.66
N HIS A 18 -7.33 9.54 21.93
CA HIS A 18 -6.64 8.25 21.95
C HIS A 18 -6.18 7.88 23.38
N LYS A 19 -6.56 6.69 23.81
CA LYS A 19 -6.13 6.12 25.09
C LYS A 19 -4.81 5.37 24.91
N ASN A 20 -3.82 5.70 25.71
CA ASN A 20 -2.50 5.06 25.68
C ASN A 20 -2.55 3.70 26.40
N GLU A 21 -3.30 2.75 25.86
CA GLU A 21 -3.50 1.41 26.42
C GLU A 21 -2.82 0.35 25.55
N GLY A 22 -2.05 -0.53 26.15
CA GLY A 22 -1.30 -1.58 25.46
C GLY A 22 0.09 -1.16 24.97
N ASP A 23 0.74 -2.04 24.18
CA ASP A 23 2.01 -1.73 23.54
C ASP A 23 1.84 -0.74 22.37
N PHE A 24 2.94 -0.17 21.90
CA PHE A 24 2.92 0.87 20.86
C PHE A 24 2.31 0.37 19.53
N VAL A 25 2.53 -0.90 19.17
CA VAL A 25 1.95 -1.49 17.93
C VAL A 25 0.44 -1.62 18.09
N SER A 26 -0.06 -2.07 19.23
CA SER A 26 -1.49 -2.18 19.52
C SER A 26 -2.16 -0.81 19.54
N GLN A 27 -1.54 0.19 20.14
CA GLN A 27 -2.02 1.57 20.12
C GLN A 27 -2.08 2.12 18.69
N THR A 28 -1.04 1.88 17.90
CA THR A 28 -0.99 2.30 16.48
C THR A 28 -2.08 1.62 15.67
N LEU A 29 -2.32 0.33 15.88
CA LEU A 29 -3.38 -0.40 15.18
C LEU A 29 -4.78 0.16 15.50
N CYS A 30 -5.07 0.43 16.79
CA CYS A 30 -6.33 1.05 17.19
C CYS A 30 -6.51 2.44 16.57
N PHE A 31 -5.45 3.25 16.55
CA PHE A 31 -5.46 4.57 15.94
C PHE A 31 -5.73 4.51 14.44
N VAL A 32 -4.96 3.69 13.71
CA VAL A 32 -5.11 3.51 12.25
C VAL A 32 -6.51 3.05 11.89
N ARG A 33 -7.07 2.11 12.67
CA ARG A 33 -8.46 1.67 12.49
C ARG A 33 -9.43 2.83 12.63
N ALA A 34 -9.31 3.65 13.68
CA ALA A 34 -10.19 4.79 13.90
C ALA A 34 -10.08 5.85 12.78
N VAL A 35 -8.86 6.09 12.25
CA VAL A 35 -8.63 7.06 11.15
C VAL A 35 -9.18 6.55 9.83
N LEU A 36 -8.96 5.27 9.51
CA LEU A 36 -9.37 4.65 8.24
C LEU A 36 -10.77 4.02 8.30
N GLU A 37 -11.46 4.06 9.45
CA GLU A 37 -12.84 3.59 9.54
C GLU A 37 -13.76 4.47 8.68
N PRO A 38 -14.57 3.88 7.78
CA PRO A 38 -15.48 4.65 6.96
C PRO A 38 -16.40 5.49 7.87
N GLU A 39 -16.47 6.78 7.61
CA GLU A 39 -17.50 7.58 8.25
C GLU A 39 -18.87 7.00 7.85
N SER A 40 -19.73 6.74 8.80
CA SER A 40 -21.12 6.31 8.62
C SER A 40 -21.99 7.40 7.96
N VAL A 41 -21.39 8.28 7.18
CA VAL A 41 -22.03 9.41 6.51
C VAL A 41 -22.19 9.11 5.04
N GLY A 42 -23.43 8.76 4.70
CA GLY A 42 -24.01 8.92 3.37
C GLY A 42 -23.11 8.54 2.21
N GLU A 43 -23.30 7.33 1.69
CA GLU A 43 -22.79 6.88 0.40
C GLU A 43 -22.95 7.98 -0.66
N LYS A 44 -21.97 8.85 -0.82
CA LYS A 44 -21.80 9.53 -2.09
C LYS A 44 -21.39 8.43 -3.06
N LYS A 45 -22.33 8.01 -3.92
CA LYS A 45 -22.04 7.14 -5.07
C LYS A 45 -21.01 7.84 -5.95
N LEU A 46 -19.76 7.67 -5.64
CA LEU A 46 -18.64 7.98 -6.52
C LEU A 46 -18.73 7.03 -7.71
N LYS A 47 -18.42 7.51 -8.92
CA LYS A 47 -18.40 6.67 -10.12
C LYS A 47 -17.46 5.49 -9.88
N GLU A 48 -17.85 4.29 -10.27
CA GLU A 48 -17.20 3.00 -9.94
C GLU A 48 -15.67 2.96 -10.04
N LYS A 49 -15.05 3.73 -10.92
CA LYS A 49 -13.58 3.81 -11.06
C LYS A 49 -12.88 4.66 -9.99
N GLU A 50 -13.60 5.55 -9.32
CA GLU A 50 -13.07 6.43 -8.27
C GLU A 50 -13.23 5.81 -6.88
N ILE A 51 -14.20 4.93 -6.68
CA ILE A 51 -14.59 4.34 -5.38
C ILE A 51 -13.40 3.71 -4.66
N ARG A 52 -12.49 3.03 -5.35
CA ARG A 52 -11.47 2.22 -4.70
C ARG A 52 -10.31 2.96 -4.08
N ARG A 53 -9.92 4.10 -4.63
CA ARG A 53 -8.86 4.90 -4.03
C ARG A 53 -9.33 5.60 -2.76
N TYR A 54 -10.66 5.75 -2.63
CA TYR A 54 -11.34 6.31 -1.46
C TYR A 54 -12.01 5.26 -0.58
N ASP A 55 -11.90 3.96 -0.92
CA ASP A 55 -12.40 2.89 -0.06
C ASP A 55 -11.47 2.73 1.15
N MET A 56 -11.91 3.29 2.28
CA MET A 56 -11.15 3.25 3.52
C MET A 56 -11.03 1.83 4.07
N GLN A 57 -12.01 0.96 3.84
CA GLN A 57 -11.91 -0.45 4.23
C GLN A 57 -10.78 -1.14 3.44
N TYR A 58 -10.72 -0.90 2.12
CA TYR A 58 -9.61 -1.40 1.31
C TYR A 58 -8.27 -0.88 1.82
N ARG A 59 -8.19 0.41 2.20
CA ARG A 59 -6.97 1.01 2.74
C ARG A 59 -6.56 0.39 4.06
N TYR A 60 -7.51 0.15 4.94
CA TYR A 60 -7.25 -0.53 6.20
C TYR A 60 -6.72 -1.95 5.99
N ASP A 61 -7.40 -2.76 5.15
CA ASP A 61 -6.97 -4.12 4.85
C ASP A 61 -5.59 -4.17 4.16
N HIS A 62 -5.33 -3.24 3.24
CA HIS A 62 -4.02 -3.05 2.62
C HIS A 62 -2.94 -2.74 3.67
N THR A 63 -3.20 -1.77 4.52
CA THR A 63 -2.27 -1.38 5.59
C THR A 63 -1.90 -2.55 6.51
N LEU A 64 -2.85 -3.43 6.83
CA LEU A 64 -2.58 -4.63 7.63
C LEU A 64 -1.65 -5.62 6.91
N ARG A 65 -1.84 -5.82 5.61
CA ARG A 65 -0.97 -6.69 4.81
C ARG A 65 0.43 -6.10 4.67
N VAL A 66 0.54 -4.79 4.42
CA VAL A 66 1.83 -4.07 4.40
C VAL A 66 2.56 -4.21 5.74
N ALA A 67 1.86 -4.08 6.86
CA ALA A 67 2.45 -4.28 8.20
C ALA A 67 2.92 -5.72 8.43
N ALA A 68 2.22 -6.72 7.89
CA ALA A 68 2.64 -8.12 7.97
C ALA A 68 3.92 -8.37 7.15
N ILE A 69 4.02 -7.82 5.94
CA ILE A 69 5.22 -7.87 5.10
C ILE A 69 6.39 -7.15 5.79
N GLY A 70 6.16 -5.95 6.31
CA GLY A 70 7.16 -5.20 7.07
C GLY A 70 7.68 -5.97 8.28
N ARG A 71 6.82 -6.71 8.97
CA ARG A 71 7.22 -7.60 10.08
C ARG A 71 8.13 -8.74 9.63
N GLU A 72 7.85 -9.35 8.48
CA GLU A 72 8.70 -10.40 7.90
C GLU A 72 10.08 -9.84 7.55
N ILE A 73 10.12 -8.69 6.86
CA ILE A 73 11.38 -8.01 6.51
C ILE A 73 12.17 -7.70 7.79
N ALA A 74 11.52 -7.09 8.80
CA ALA A 74 12.20 -6.71 10.04
C ALA A 74 12.85 -7.89 10.76
N ARG A 75 12.14 -9.04 10.83
CA ARG A 75 12.66 -10.26 11.47
C ARG A 75 13.87 -10.83 10.76
N ALA A 76 13.85 -10.84 9.43
CA ALA A 76 14.92 -11.44 8.63
C ALA A 76 16.16 -10.54 8.56
N GLU A 77 15.98 -9.23 8.56
CA GLU A 77 17.06 -8.26 8.34
C GLU A 77 17.58 -7.62 9.64
N GLY A 78 17.04 -8.00 10.80
CA GLY A 78 17.47 -7.45 12.09
C GLY A 78 17.10 -5.96 12.30
N ILE A 79 16.06 -5.48 11.62
CA ILE A 79 15.53 -4.12 11.79
C ILE A 79 14.59 -4.12 13.00
N SER A 80 14.43 -2.99 13.68
CA SER A 80 13.43 -2.84 14.74
C SER A 80 12.04 -3.23 14.22
N GLN A 81 11.53 -4.37 14.69
CA GLN A 81 10.23 -4.89 14.27
C GLN A 81 9.11 -3.93 14.67
N GLU A 82 9.19 -3.35 15.87
CA GLU A 82 8.20 -2.37 16.36
C GLU A 82 8.17 -1.14 15.45
N ALA A 83 9.32 -0.52 15.21
CA ALA A 83 9.40 0.69 14.39
C ALA A 83 8.94 0.47 12.95
N LEU A 84 9.35 -0.64 12.31
CA LEU A 84 8.96 -0.92 10.93
C LEU A 84 7.48 -1.27 10.82
N VAL A 85 6.92 -2.05 11.73
CA VAL A 85 5.48 -2.37 11.74
C VAL A 85 4.66 -1.10 11.98
N MET A 86 5.05 -0.23 12.91
CA MET A 86 4.36 1.05 13.13
C MET A 86 4.42 1.95 11.91
N ALA A 87 5.57 2.06 11.25
CA ALA A 87 5.71 2.84 10.03
C ALA A 87 4.81 2.30 8.90
N CYS A 88 4.77 0.97 8.72
CA CYS A 88 3.87 0.31 7.77
C CYS A 88 2.39 0.53 8.12
N LEU A 89 2.01 0.49 9.40
CA LEU A 89 0.64 0.78 9.83
C LEU A 89 0.23 2.23 9.55
N LEU A 90 1.16 3.17 9.65
CA LEU A 90 0.90 4.61 9.53
C LEU A 90 1.07 5.15 8.10
N HIS A 91 1.60 4.37 7.13
CA HIS A 91 2.01 4.91 5.84
C HIS A 91 0.87 5.58 5.04
N ASP A 92 -0.34 5.05 5.15
CA ASP A 92 -1.52 5.47 4.39
C ASP A 92 -2.57 6.26 5.22
N VAL A 93 -2.28 6.63 6.50
CA VAL A 93 -3.23 7.37 7.35
C VAL A 93 -3.58 8.77 6.84
N GLY A 94 -2.86 9.27 5.85
CA GLY A 94 -3.11 10.57 5.22
C GLY A 94 -4.24 10.56 4.18
N TYR A 95 -4.70 9.40 3.70
CA TYR A 95 -5.73 9.32 2.66
C TYR A 95 -7.05 10.02 3.00
N PRO A 96 -7.58 9.96 4.24
CA PRO A 96 -8.82 10.66 4.60
C PRO A 96 -8.73 12.18 4.45
N GLU A 97 -7.54 12.76 4.45
CA GLU A 97 -7.33 14.19 4.29
C GLU A 97 -7.35 14.64 2.81
N CYS A 98 -7.23 13.70 1.87
CA CYS A 98 -7.29 13.99 0.44
C CYS A 98 -8.74 14.20 0.00
N LYS A 99 -9.09 15.43 -0.38
CA LYS A 99 -10.47 15.83 -0.73
C LYS A 99 -10.83 15.59 -2.19
N SER A 100 -9.84 15.35 -3.04
CA SER A 100 -10.01 15.11 -4.48
C SER A 100 -9.00 14.11 -5.01
N PHE A 101 -9.22 13.66 -6.24
CA PHE A 101 -8.30 12.75 -6.93
C PHE A 101 -6.89 13.37 -7.12
N GLU A 102 -6.85 14.68 -7.40
CA GLU A 102 -5.61 15.43 -7.60
C GLU A 102 -4.79 15.55 -6.32
N GLU A 103 -5.46 15.46 -5.17
CA GLU A 103 -4.80 15.52 -3.86
C GLU A 103 -4.25 14.18 -3.38
N LEU A 104 -4.57 13.06 -4.05
CA LEU A 104 -4.09 11.73 -3.62
C LEU A 104 -2.57 11.63 -3.52
N GLY A 105 -1.83 12.36 -4.36
CA GLY A 105 -0.37 12.45 -4.26
C GLY A 105 0.15 13.17 -3.01
N LYS A 106 -0.74 13.81 -2.23
CA LYS A 106 -0.39 14.50 -0.98
C LYS A 106 -0.53 13.59 0.26
N HIS A 107 -1.13 12.40 0.12
CA HIS A 107 -1.35 11.51 1.28
C HIS A 107 -0.07 11.22 2.08
N PRO A 108 1.15 11.09 1.49
CA PRO A 108 2.34 10.87 2.31
C PRO A 108 2.65 12.07 3.21
N ALA A 109 2.38 13.28 2.72
CA ALA A 109 2.60 14.50 3.48
C ALA A 109 1.62 14.62 4.66
N PHE A 110 0.33 14.40 4.41
CA PHE A 110 -0.68 14.32 5.46
C PHE A 110 -0.37 13.18 6.43
N GLY A 111 -0.01 12.01 5.93
CA GLY A 111 0.34 10.84 6.74
C GLY A 111 1.51 11.11 7.69
N ALA A 112 2.57 11.73 7.22
CA ALA A 112 3.73 12.08 8.04
C ALA A 112 3.37 13.06 9.16
N GLU A 113 2.55 14.09 8.89
CA GLU A 113 2.10 15.06 9.89
C GLU A 113 1.18 14.39 10.94
N ILE A 114 0.25 13.55 10.50
CA ILE A 114 -0.64 12.79 11.39
C ILE A 114 0.19 11.84 12.28
N ALA A 115 1.13 11.11 11.68
CA ALA A 115 2.01 10.20 12.41
C ALA A 115 2.86 10.94 13.46
N ALA A 116 3.42 12.10 13.12
CA ALA A 116 4.22 12.89 14.06
C ALA A 116 3.40 13.30 15.29
N ARG A 117 2.17 13.77 15.09
CA ARG A 117 1.26 14.14 16.19
C ARG A 117 0.86 12.93 17.05
N PHE A 118 0.50 11.82 16.38
CA PHE A 118 0.10 10.60 17.08
C PHE A 118 1.25 10.00 17.90
N LEU A 119 2.45 9.85 17.31
CA LEU A 119 3.63 9.32 17.99
C LEU A 119 4.05 10.19 19.18
N GLY A 120 3.97 11.51 19.03
CA GLY A 120 4.16 12.45 20.15
C GLY A 120 3.12 12.29 21.24
N LYS A 121 1.84 12.06 20.90
CA LYS A 121 0.74 11.85 21.85
C LYS A 121 0.93 10.60 22.70
N ILE A 122 1.40 9.50 22.08
CA ILE A 122 1.64 8.24 22.81
C ILE A 122 3.01 8.20 23.52
N GLY A 123 3.83 9.25 23.39
CA GLY A 123 5.15 9.34 24.01
C GLY A 123 6.20 8.39 23.41
N TYR A 124 6.08 8.09 22.12
CA TYR A 124 7.07 7.26 21.44
C TYR A 124 8.41 7.97 21.30
N ASP A 125 9.51 7.21 21.16
CA ASP A 125 10.85 7.77 21.03
C ASP A 125 10.94 8.80 19.92
N ALA A 126 11.50 9.98 20.21
CA ALA A 126 11.48 11.12 19.30
C ALA A 126 12.37 10.90 18.05
N GLU A 127 13.52 10.23 18.17
CA GLU A 127 14.40 9.99 17.04
C GLU A 127 13.87 8.89 16.12
N ILE A 128 13.27 7.84 16.71
CA ILE A 128 12.61 6.80 15.94
C ILE A 128 11.37 7.36 15.26
N SER A 129 10.59 8.23 15.94
CA SER A 129 9.44 8.92 15.37
C SER A 129 9.79 9.73 14.14
N LYS A 130 10.91 10.46 14.15
CA LYS A 130 11.40 11.20 12.98
C LYS A 130 11.68 10.25 11.79
N SER A 131 12.32 9.11 12.06
CA SER A 131 12.62 8.11 11.02
C SER A 131 11.33 7.51 10.44
N ILE A 132 10.33 7.21 11.29
CA ILE A 132 9.01 6.73 10.86
C ILE A 132 8.32 7.79 9.99
N CYS A 133 8.24 9.04 10.44
CA CYS A 133 7.61 10.12 9.68
C CYS A 133 8.31 10.36 8.34
N LYS A 134 9.65 10.29 8.29
CA LYS A 134 10.40 10.39 7.04
C LYS A 134 10.09 9.23 6.10
N ALA A 135 10.03 7.99 6.62
CA ALA A 135 9.65 6.83 5.83
C ALA A 135 8.25 6.99 5.21
N ILE A 136 7.28 7.48 5.99
CA ILE A 136 5.92 7.77 5.51
C ILE A 136 5.95 8.86 4.43
N TRP A 137 6.70 9.93 4.64
CA TRP A 137 6.80 11.03 3.67
C TRP A 137 7.33 10.60 2.31
N ILE A 138 8.27 9.64 2.25
CA ILE A 138 8.97 9.27 1.02
C ILE A 138 8.44 7.98 0.36
N HIS A 139 7.54 7.23 1.00
CA HIS A 139 7.19 5.87 0.56
C HIS A 139 6.61 5.79 -0.87
N ASP A 140 5.85 6.81 -1.31
CA ASP A 140 5.23 6.87 -2.65
C ASP A 140 6.06 7.70 -3.67
N ARG A 141 7.28 8.13 -3.30
CA ARG A 141 8.17 8.88 -4.19
C ARG A 141 9.09 7.93 -4.93
N PHE A 142 9.03 7.95 -6.25
CA PHE A 142 9.89 7.14 -7.10
C PHE A 142 10.77 8.02 -8.00
N PRO A 143 12.08 7.71 -8.16
CA PRO A 143 12.85 6.75 -7.37
C PRO A 143 13.10 7.30 -5.97
N CYS A 144 13.31 6.41 -4.96
CA CYS A 144 13.93 6.85 -3.71
C CYS A 144 15.35 7.28 -4.03
N GLU A 145 15.48 8.39 -4.71
CA GLU A 145 16.75 9.03 -5.00
C GLU A 145 17.25 9.68 -3.73
N GLY A 146 18.11 8.98 -3.09
CA GLY A 146 18.97 9.41 -2.03
C GLY A 146 19.74 8.18 -1.59
N GLU A 147 21.04 8.16 -1.86
CA GLU A 147 21.96 7.20 -1.26
C GLU A 147 21.81 7.17 0.26
N ASP A 148 21.17 8.20 0.84
CA ASP A 148 20.99 8.44 2.28
C ASP A 148 19.69 7.86 2.88
N ALA A 149 18.84 7.15 2.12
CA ALA A 149 17.64 6.54 2.70
C ALA A 149 18.03 5.33 3.58
N THR A 150 17.55 5.34 4.82
CA THR A 150 17.80 4.26 5.78
C THR A 150 17.13 2.95 5.34
N VAL A 151 17.58 1.83 5.91
CA VAL A 151 16.96 0.52 5.63
C VAL A 151 15.49 0.50 6.02
N LEU A 152 15.11 1.16 7.13
CA LEU A 152 13.72 1.32 7.56
C LEU A 152 12.89 2.05 6.50
N GLU A 153 13.37 3.19 6.00
CA GLU A 153 12.68 3.99 4.98
C GLU A 153 12.46 3.21 3.67
N LYS A 154 13.48 2.49 3.21
CA LYS A 154 13.38 1.61 2.04
C LYS A 154 12.41 0.46 2.27
N SER A 155 12.41 -0.13 3.47
CA SER A 155 11.57 -1.29 3.81
C SER A 155 10.08 -0.95 3.88
N VAL A 156 9.70 0.27 4.29
CA VAL A 156 8.28 0.71 4.25
C VAL A 156 7.78 0.76 2.81
N ARG A 157 8.54 1.37 1.91
CA ARG A 157 8.21 1.40 0.48
C ARG A 157 8.15 0.01 -0.13
N ASP A 158 9.14 -0.83 0.19
CA ASP A 158 9.19 -2.18 -0.34
C ASP A 158 8.00 -3.01 0.13
N ALA A 159 7.61 -2.90 1.40
CA ALA A 159 6.45 -3.60 1.93
C ALA A 159 5.14 -3.18 1.24
N ASP A 160 4.95 -1.87 0.98
CA ASP A 160 3.80 -1.33 0.24
C ASP A 160 3.77 -1.86 -1.21
N ASP A 161 4.90 -1.80 -1.92
CA ASP A 161 4.96 -2.28 -3.29
C ASP A 161 4.82 -3.81 -3.40
N ILE A 162 5.33 -4.58 -2.43
CA ILE A 162 5.17 -6.04 -2.38
C ILE A 162 3.68 -6.40 -2.24
N ASP A 163 2.90 -5.73 -1.37
CA ASP A 163 1.44 -5.94 -1.31
C ASP A 163 0.75 -5.59 -2.63
N ARG A 164 1.21 -4.52 -3.31
CA ARG A 164 0.69 -4.15 -4.64
C ARG A 164 1.01 -5.16 -5.74
N ALA A 165 1.94 -6.08 -5.50
CA ALA A 165 2.32 -7.16 -6.41
C ALA A 165 1.79 -8.54 -5.99
N ASP A 166 1.16 -8.67 -4.83
CA ASP A 166 0.72 -9.93 -4.25
C ASP A 166 -0.58 -10.47 -4.86
N ALA A 167 -0.92 -11.72 -4.53
CA ALA A 167 -2.08 -12.48 -5.03
C ALA A 167 -3.40 -11.73 -4.85
N MET A 168 -3.63 -11.07 -3.71
CA MET A 168 -4.83 -10.25 -3.47
C MET A 168 -4.95 -9.15 -4.53
N ARG A 169 -3.84 -8.55 -4.94
CA ARG A 169 -3.85 -7.52 -5.98
C ARG A 169 -4.21 -8.07 -7.35
N ILE A 170 -3.82 -9.31 -7.67
CA ILE A 170 -4.25 -9.99 -8.90
C ILE A 170 -5.77 -10.13 -8.90
N CYS A 171 -6.37 -10.62 -7.79
CA CYS A 171 -7.83 -10.76 -7.68
C CYS A 171 -8.56 -9.42 -7.84
N ILE A 172 -8.07 -8.36 -7.20
CA ILE A 172 -8.65 -7.02 -7.31
C ILE A 172 -8.52 -6.49 -8.74
N ARG A 173 -7.38 -6.66 -9.39
CA ARG A 173 -7.16 -6.27 -10.79
C ARG A 173 -8.00 -7.10 -11.74
N ALA A 174 -8.06 -8.42 -11.57
CA ALA A 174 -8.86 -9.30 -12.38
C ALA A 174 -10.35 -8.93 -12.34
N TYR A 175 -10.90 -8.69 -11.15
CA TYR A 175 -12.28 -8.22 -11.00
C TYR A 175 -12.57 -6.94 -11.78
N HIS A 176 -11.60 -6.03 -11.88
CA HIS A 176 -11.78 -4.75 -12.54
C HIS A 176 -11.35 -4.71 -14.00
N ASP A 177 -10.23 -5.38 -14.31
CA ASP A 177 -9.68 -5.37 -15.65
C ASP A 177 -10.43 -6.39 -16.54
N ILE A 178 -10.87 -7.51 -15.96
CA ILE A 178 -11.53 -8.60 -16.67
C ILE A 178 -13.05 -8.44 -16.62
N GLY A 179 -13.67 -8.35 -15.45
CA GLY A 179 -15.10 -8.10 -15.26
C GLY A 179 -16.00 -8.80 -16.30
N GLU A 180 -16.87 -8.04 -16.96
CA GLU A 180 -17.77 -8.49 -18.03
C GLU A 180 -17.15 -8.36 -19.44
N ARG A 181 -15.85 -8.28 -19.56
CA ARG A 181 -15.17 -8.06 -20.84
C ARG A 181 -15.16 -9.30 -21.72
N ALA A 182 -15.07 -9.04 -23.04
CA ALA A 182 -14.90 -10.10 -24.02
C ALA A 182 -13.52 -10.78 -23.90
N ALA A 183 -13.45 -12.04 -24.27
CA ALA A 183 -12.22 -12.85 -24.14
C ALA A 183 -10.99 -12.25 -24.86
N TRP A 184 -11.18 -11.59 -25.99
CA TRP A 184 -10.08 -10.94 -26.72
C TRP A 184 -9.50 -9.73 -25.93
N GLU A 185 -10.33 -8.98 -25.22
CA GLU A 185 -9.88 -7.90 -24.34
C GLU A 185 -9.10 -8.45 -23.13
N ILE A 186 -9.49 -9.63 -22.64
CA ILE A 186 -8.75 -10.33 -21.57
C ILE A 186 -7.36 -10.72 -22.06
N ARG A 187 -7.24 -11.19 -23.29
CA ARG A 187 -5.95 -11.52 -23.91
C ARG A 187 -5.02 -10.31 -23.94
N GLU A 188 -5.50 -9.18 -24.45
CA GLU A 188 -4.71 -7.93 -24.50
C GLU A 188 -4.25 -7.49 -23.11
N ILE A 189 -5.13 -7.61 -22.11
CA ILE A 189 -4.81 -7.31 -20.71
C ILE A 189 -3.69 -8.24 -20.22
N CYS A 190 -3.79 -9.55 -20.43
CA CYS A 190 -2.79 -10.52 -20.00
C CYS A 190 -1.42 -10.26 -20.67
N GLU A 191 -1.39 -9.99 -21.98
CA GLU A 191 -0.17 -9.67 -22.70
C GLU A 191 0.48 -8.37 -22.18
N LYS A 192 -0.32 -7.35 -21.90
CA LYS A 192 0.14 -6.11 -21.27
C LYS A 192 0.74 -6.37 -19.91
N ARG A 193 0.06 -7.15 -19.06
CA ARG A 193 0.54 -7.48 -17.70
C ARG A 193 1.84 -8.28 -17.73
N LEU A 194 2.01 -9.20 -18.67
CA LEU A 194 3.27 -9.93 -18.87
C LEU A 194 4.44 -9.00 -19.21
N LYS A 195 4.22 -8.02 -20.08
CA LYS A 195 5.25 -7.01 -20.38
C LYS A 195 5.60 -6.17 -19.15
N GLU A 196 4.60 -5.81 -18.34
CA GLU A 196 4.80 -5.08 -17.09
C GLU A 196 5.62 -5.92 -16.09
N THR A 197 5.29 -7.22 -15.89
CA THR A 197 6.04 -8.10 -14.97
C THR A 197 7.50 -8.23 -15.37
N GLU A 198 7.81 -8.30 -16.66
CA GLU A 198 9.20 -8.38 -17.13
C GLU A 198 10.02 -7.15 -16.73
N SER A 199 9.44 -5.96 -16.85
CA SER A 199 10.11 -4.72 -16.44
C SER A 199 10.32 -4.63 -14.92
N LEU A 200 9.41 -5.22 -14.14
CA LEU A 200 9.44 -5.20 -12.69
C LEU A 200 10.47 -6.14 -12.06
N LYS A 201 10.98 -7.15 -12.81
CA LYS A 201 12.04 -8.06 -12.34
C LYS A 201 13.34 -7.35 -11.94
N ASN A 202 13.63 -6.21 -12.58
CA ASN A 202 14.84 -5.43 -12.32
C ASN A 202 14.71 -4.39 -11.20
N ARG A 203 13.62 -4.44 -10.44
CA ARG A 203 13.41 -3.51 -9.33
C ARG A 203 14.51 -3.66 -8.27
N ILE A 204 15.01 -2.51 -7.80
CA ILE A 204 15.95 -2.44 -6.68
C ILE A 204 15.14 -2.37 -5.39
N CYS A 205 15.33 -3.34 -4.50
CA CYS A 205 14.76 -3.39 -3.16
C CYS A 205 15.83 -3.00 -2.12
N GLY A 206 15.37 -2.53 -0.97
CA GLY A 206 16.24 -2.07 0.11
C GLY A 206 16.92 -3.19 0.89
N THR A 207 16.39 -4.43 0.81
CA THR A 207 16.92 -5.61 1.50
C THR A 207 16.82 -6.86 0.64
N GLU A 208 17.61 -7.90 0.97
CA GLU A 208 17.52 -9.19 0.27
C GLU A 208 16.18 -9.90 0.53
N THR A 209 15.62 -9.76 1.73
CA THR A 209 14.28 -10.29 2.05
C THR A 209 13.20 -9.63 1.21
N ALA A 210 13.20 -8.31 1.10
CA ALA A 210 12.26 -7.58 0.25
C ALA A 210 12.40 -7.98 -1.21
N LYS A 211 13.62 -8.15 -1.72
CA LYS A 211 13.89 -8.61 -3.07
C LYS A 211 13.35 -10.02 -3.33
N ARG A 212 13.53 -10.94 -2.39
CA ARG A 212 12.99 -12.30 -2.49
C ARG A 212 11.46 -12.28 -2.57
N LEU A 213 10.79 -11.60 -1.63
CA LEU A 213 9.33 -11.48 -1.59
C LEU A 213 8.78 -10.82 -2.86
N TRP A 214 9.45 -9.76 -3.33
CA TRP A 214 9.10 -9.11 -4.58
C TRP A 214 9.16 -10.06 -5.77
N MET A 215 10.28 -10.79 -5.91
CA MET A 215 10.48 -11.73 -7.02
C MET A 215 9.49 -12.90 -6.98
N GLU A 216 9.18 -13.44 -5.80
CA GLU A 216 8.16 -14.47 -5.62
C GLU A 216 6.81 -14.00 -6.17
N ASN A 217 6.38 -12.79 -5.82
CA ASN A 217 5.12 -12.22 -6.29
C ASN A 217 5.13 -11.92 -7.81
N ILE A 218 6.21 -11.40 -8.34
CA ILE A 218 6.34 -11.12 -9.78
C ILE A 218 6.33 -12.42 -10.60
N CYS A 219 7.05 -13.46 -10.16
CA CYS A 219 7.03 -14.77 -10.82
C CYS A 219 5.64 -15.41 -10.76
N PHE A 220 4.93 -15.30 -9.63
CA PHE A 220 3.56 -15.77 -9.51
C PHE A 220 2.59 -15.05 -10.47
N GLN A 221 2.70 -13.72 -10.58
CA GLN A 221 1.90 -12.96 -11.55
C GLN A 221 2.18 -13.40 -12.99
N GLU A 222 3.45 -13.58 -13.34
CA GLU A 222 3.85 -14.05 -14.67
C GLU A 222 3.25 -15.43 -14.99
N GLU A 223 3.36 -16.38 -14.05
CA GLU A 223 2.77 -17.72 -14.19
C GLU A 223 1.25 -17.66 -14.38
N PHE A 224 0.57 -16.85 -13.56
CA PHE A 224 -0.87 -16.66 -13.63
C PHE A 224 -1.32 -16.18 -15.02
N TYR A 225 -0.73 -15.10 -15.54
CA TYR A 225 -1.11 -14.54 -16.83
C TYR A 225 -0.72 -15.45 -18.00
N ARG A 226 0.42 -16.14 -17.94
CA ARG A 226 0.81 -17.15 -18.96
C ARG A 226 -0.19 -18.29 -19.00
N LYS A 227 -0.63 -18.80 -17.85
CA LYS A 227 -1.62 -19.88 -17.75
C LYS A 227 -2.95 -19.48 -18.36
N LEU A 228 -3.42 -18.26 -18.10
CA LEU A 228 -4.64 -17.74 -18.74
C LEU A 228 -4.51 -17.71 -20.28
N LEU A 229 -3.41 -17.19 -20.80
CA LEU A 229 -3.18 -17.14 -22.26
C LEU A 229 -3.14 -18.53 -22.88
N VAL A 230 -2.46 -19.50 -22.25
CA VAL A 230 -2.43 -20.89 -22.73
C VAL A 230 -3.83 -21.50 -22.75
N GLN A 231 -4.63 -21.31 -21.72
CA GLN A 231 -6.00 -21.80 -21.66
C GLN A 231 -6.87 -21.21 -22.77
N MET A 232 -6.74 -19.92 -23.02
CA MET A 232 -7.50 -19.23 -24.09
C MET A 232 -7.09 -19.74 -25.47
N GLU A 233 -5.79 -20.00 -25.70
CA GLU A 233 -5.29 -20.53 -26.98
C GLU A 233 -5.77 -21.95 -27.23
N GLN A 234 -5.69 -22.83 -26.24
CA GLN A 234 -6.19 -24.22 -26.33
C GLN A 234 -7.68 -24.24 -26.67
N THR A 235 -8.50 -23.40 -26.04
CA THR A 235 -9.93 -23.32 -26.33
C THR A 235 -10.18 -22.84 -27.76
N ARG A 236 -9.41 -21.88 -28.26
CA ARG A 236 -9.50 -21.38 -29.64
C ARG A 236 -9.15 -22.45 -30.68
N GLU A 237 -8.06 -23.19 -30.44
CA GLU A 237 -7.62 -24.26 -31.33
C GLU A 237 -8.65 -25.39 -31.41
N GLU A 238 -9.25 -25.79 -30.28
CA GLU A 238 -10.16 -26.91 -30.22
C GLU A 238 -11.56 -26.59 -30.78
N TYR A 239 -12.08 -25.40 -30.51
CA TYR A 239 -13.49 -25.06 -30.85
C TYR A 239 -13.63 -23.98 -31.90
N GLY A 240 -12.53 -23.43 -32.40
CA GLY A 240 -12.56 -22.38 -33.45
C GLY A 240 -13.20 -21.06 -32.99
N THR A 241 -13.43 -20.87 -31.70
CA THR A 241 -14.01 -19.66 -31.12
C THR A 241 -12.94 -18.76 -30.59
N CYS A 242 -13.04 -17.45 -30.86
CA CYS A 242 -12.33 -16.44 -30.07
C CYS A 242 -13.04 -16.29 -28.71
N LEU A 243 -12.50 -16.96 -27.70
CA LEU A 243 -12.82 -16.57 -26.33
C LEU A 243 -12.11 -15.24 -26.05
#